data_3ac87f05441ead87d3b1524ba59dbacd
#
_entry.id   3ac87f05441ead87d3b1524ba59dbacd
#
_cell.length_a   1.000
_cell.length_b   1.000
_cell.length_c   1.000
_cell.angle_alpha   90.00
_cell.angle_beta   90.00
_cell.angle_gamma   90.00
#
_symmetry.space_group_name_H-M   'P 1'
#
loop_
_entity.id
_entity.type
_entity.pdbx_description
1 polymer ?
#
loop_
_entity_poly.entity_id
_entity_poly.type
_entity_poly.pdbx_seq_one_letter_code
_entity_poly.pdbx_strand_id
1 'polypeptide(L)'
;MKEKIILIIIAFLASSANITAQNNVSNEGKKTTSTTERNKTVLNKDSIFRAHLVNDEYQVWMDIDFYHNNITVPRQEIFGEVPGYFGAKRDTRKWIVSDASIKGKKAILTIINDYGSEDLKAELKYNSDGTYTLTRLEGSTMKIVVNNKWVKIPKDLTFYCK
;
A
#
# COMPACT_ATOMS: atom_id res chain seq x y z
N MET A 1 -19.44 51.50 6.06
CA MET A 1 -20.75 51.57 5.39
C MET A 1 -21.15 50.17 4.92
N LYS A 2 -22.20 49.66 5.61
CA LYS A 2 -23.24 48.70 5.16
C LYS A 2 -22.80 47.36 4.57
N GLU A 3 -22.73 46.34 5.41
CA GLU A 3 -23.69 45.18 5.53
C GLU A 3 -24.44 44.80 4.25
N LYS A 4 -24.30 43.52 3.84
CA LYS A 4 -25.48 42.72 3.40
C LYS A 4 -25.19 41.22 3.64
N ILE A 5 -25.82 40.77 4.72
CA ILE A 5 -26.12 39.38 5.01
C ILE A 5 -27.24 38.93 4.05
N ILE A 6 -27.06 37.82 3.37
CA ILE A 6 -28.19 37.12 2.72
C ILE A 6 -28.22 35.69 3.31
N LEU A 7 -29.26 35.55 4.17
CA LEU A 7 -29.73 34.30 4.75
C LEU A 7 -30.66 33.64 3.74
N ILE A 8 -30.40 32.45 3.27
CA ILE A 8 -31.39 31.65 2.54
C ILE A 8 -31.62 30.37 3.32
N ILE A 9 -32.77 30.36 3.99
CA ILE A 9 -33.42 29.18 4.58
C ILE A 9 -34.30 28.59 3.48
N ILE A 10 -34.13 27.32 3.14
CA ILE A 10 -35.18 26.56 2.44
C ILE A 10 -35.37 25.23 3.19
N ALA A 11 -36.63 25.06 3.57
CA ALA A 11 -37.19 24.01 4.38
C ALA A 11 -37.46 22.71 3.59
N PHE A 12 -37.36 21.62 4.31
CA PHE A 12 -38.15 20.37 4.32
C PHE A 12 -39.11 20.04 3.18
N LEU A 13 -38.96 18.82 2.67
CA LEU A 13 -40.15 17.96 2.45
C LEU A 13 -39.70 16.47 2.54
N ALA A 14 -40.23 15.82 3.58
CA ALA A 14 -40.22 14.37 3.75
C ALA A 14 -41.31 13.75 2.84
N SER A 15 -41.00 12.60 2.25
CA SER A 15 -42.02 11.71 1.69
C SER A 15 -41.61 10.25 1.92
N SER A 16 -42.34 9.63 2.82
CA SER A 16 -42.38 8.21 3.11
C SER A 16 -43.27 7.50 2.08
N ALA A 17 -42.75 6.38 1.53
CA ALA A 17 -43.65 5.37 0.92
C ALA A 17 -43.09 3.97 1.25
N ASN A 18 -43.81 3.27 2.12
CA ASN A 18 -43.78 1.82 2.31
C ASN A 18 -44.42 1.13 1.10
N ILE A 19 -43.86 0.09 0.57
CA ILE A 19 -44.57 -0.98 -0.15
C ILE A 19 -44.00 -2.33 0.20
N THR A 20 -44.90 -3.21 0.56
CA THR A 20 -44.93 -4.55 1.10
C THR A 20 -44.36 -5.63 0.17
N ALA A 21 -43.89 -6.69 0.80
CA ALA A 21 -43.45 -7.96 0.24
C ALA A 21 -44.50 -8.72 -0.59
N GLN A 22 -44.08 -9.45 -1.59
CA GLN A 22 -44.69 -10.74 -1.95
C GLN A 22 -43.65 -11.74 -2.47
N ASN A 23 -43.67 -12.90 -1.81
CA ASN A 23 -42.99 -14.14 -2.19
C ASN A 23 -43.58 -14.74 -3.46
N ASN A 24 -42.77 -15.30 -4.33
CA ASN A 24 -43.17 -16.48 -5.10
C ASN A 24 -41.93 -17.37 -5.38
N VAL A 25 -42.02 -18.59 -4.91
CA VAL A 25 -41.19 -19.75 -5.16
C VAL A 25 -41.63 -20.35 -6.50
N SER A 26 -40.64 -20.70 -7.35
CA SER A 26 -40.77 -21.83 -8.27
C SER A 26 -39.39 -22.28 -8.76
N ASN A 27 -39.20 -23.58 -8.71
CA ASN A 27 -38.05 -24.42 -8.99
C ASN A 27 -37.66 -24.54 -10.47
N GLU A 28 -36.44 -25.07 -10.60
CA GLU A 28 -35.87 -25.96 -11.63
C GLU A 28 -35.02 -25.35 -12.74
N GLY A 29 -33.78 -25.91 -12.83
CA GLY A 29 -32.96 -25.81 -14.02
C GLY A 29 -31.44 -25.88 -13.79
N LYS A 30 -30.95 -27.05 -13.39
CA LYS A 30 -29.53 -27.45 -13.34
C LYS A 30 -28.81 -27.22 -14.68
N LYS A 31 -27.77 -26.35 -14.69
CA LYS A 31 -26.67 -26.50 -15.66
C LYS A 31 -25.36 -25.98 -15.06
N THR A 32 -24.53 -26.94 -14.70
CA THR A 32 -23.16 -26.77 -14.27
C THR A 32 -22.33 -26.25 -15.44
N THR A 33 -21.81 -25.05 -15.33
CA THR A 33 -20.69 -24.59 -16.15
C THR A 33 -19.64 -24.03 -15.21
N SER A 34 -18.58 -24.80 -14.99
CA SER A 34 -17.41 -24.40 -14.23
C SER A 34 -16.65 -23.34 -15.01
N THR A 35 -16.89 -22.08 -14.71
CA THR A 35 -16.02 -20.99 -15.15
C THR A 35 -15.03 -20.73 -14.04
N THR A 36 -13.79 -21.14 -14.25
CA THR A 36 -12.65 -20.75 -13.44
C THR A 36 -12.45 -19.24 -13.60
N GLU A 37 -13.15 -18.46 -12.80
CA GLU A 37 -12.84 -17.05 -12.63
C GLU A 37 -11.54 -16.95 -11.84
N ARG A 38 -10.45 -16.62 -12.54
CA ARG A 38 -9.27 -16.08 -11.92
C ARG A 38 -9.70 -14.82 -11.18
N ASN A 39 -9.73 -14.90 -9.87
CA ASN A 39 -9.86 -13.74 -8.97
C ASN A 39 -8.71 -12.76 -9.27
N LYS A 40 -8.93 -11.87 -10.23
CA LYS A 40 -8.16 -10.65 -10.36
C LYS A 40 -8.62 -9.78 -9.21
N THR A 41 -7.89 -9.81 -8.10
CA THR A 41 -8.10 -8.89 -6.98
C THR A 41 -8.06 -7.47 -7.55
N VAL A 42 -9.22 -6.85 -7.69
CA VAL A 42 -9.33 -5.44 -8.05
C VAL A 42 -8.82 -4.68 -6.83
N LEU A 43 -7.53 -4.36 -6.84
CA LEU A 43 -6.94 -3.45 -5.85
C LEU A 43 -7.74 -2.15 -5.94
N ASN A 44 -8.48 -1.86 -4.87
CA ASN A 44 -9.22 -0.61 -4.75
C ASN A 44 -8.20 0.54 -4.93
N LYS A 45 -8.51 1.49 -5.81
CA LYS A 45 -7.62 2.61 -6.16
C LYS A 45 -7.16 3.42 -4.95
N ASP A 46 -7.88 3.28 -3.84
CA ASP A 46 -7.64 3.98 -2.58
C ASP A 46 -6.77 3.19 -1.58
N SER A 47 -6.19 2.06 -1.99
CA SER A 47 -5.36 1.20 -1.12
C SER A 47 -4.09 0.67 -1.77
N ILE A 48 -3.63 1.29 -2.88
CA ILE A 48 -2.43 0.82 -3.61
C ILE A 48 -1.15 0.81 -2.75
N PHE A 49 -1.07 1.64 -1.72
CA PHE A 49 0.07 1.69 -0.80
C PHE A 49 -0.21 1.01 0.54
N ARG A 50 -1.07 -0.02 0.52
CA ARG A 50 -1.26 -0.97 1.61
C ARG A 50 -1.09 -2.37 1.03
N ALA A 51 0.11 -2.94 1.13
CA ALA A 51 0.47 -4.16 0.43
C ALA A 51 1.69 -4.87 1.01
N HIS A 52 1.78 -6.16 0.73
CA HIS A 52 3.00 -6.94 0.82
C HIS A 52 3.60 -7.06 -0.59
N LEU A 53 4.73 -6.41 -0.79
CA LEU A 53 5.42 -6.32 -2.08
C LEU A 53 6.65 -7.22 -2.07
N VAL A 54 6.86 -8.00 -3.13
CA VAL A 54 7.99 -8.93 -3.22
C VAL A 54 8.82 -8.73 -4.48
N ASN A 55 10.11 -9.01 -4.35
CA ASN A 55 11.05 -9.14 -5.46
C ASN A 55 11.83 -10.45 -5.29
N ASP A 56 11.64 -11.39 -6.21
CA ASP A 56 12.24 -12.72 -6.13
C ASP A 56 13.72 -12.74 -6.51
N GLU A 57 14.15 -11.84 -7.38
CA GLU A 57 15.55 -11.77 -7.83
C GLU A 57 16.51 -11.55 -6.66
N TYR A 58 16.19 -10.55 -5.81
CA TYR A 58 17.00 -10.23 -4.62
C TYR A 58 16.50 -10.95 -3.37
N GLN A 59 15.36 -11.66 -3.44
CA GLN A 59 14.65 -12.28 -2.31
C GLN A 59 14.36 -11.29 -1.18
N VAL A 60 13.79 -10.16 -1.56
CA VAL A 60 13.45 -9.04 -0.67
C VAL A 60 11.97 -8.72 -0.76
N TRP A 61 11.47 -8.02 0.23
CA TRP A 61 10.07 -7.57 0.27
C TRP A 61 9.94 -6.21 0.95
N MET A 62 8.79 -5.58 0.76
CA MET A 62 8.33 -4.45 1.55
C MET A 62 6.94 -4.75 2.11
N ASP A 63 6.76 -4.53 3.40
CA ASP A 63 5.44 -4.44 4.03
C ASP A 63 5.10 -2.98 4.23
N ILE A 64 3.98 -2.52 3.67
CA ILE A 64 3.62 -1.11 3.67
C ILE A 64 2.14 -0.89 4.01
N ASP A 65 1.87 0.14 4.79
CA ASP A 65 0.56 0.80 4.93
C ASP A 65 0.78 2.30 5.14
N PHE A 66 0.89 3.04 4.03
CA PHE A 66 1.16 4.48 4.06
C PHE A 66 -0.09 5.32 4.38
N TYR A 67 -1.24 4.68 4.60
CA TYR A 67 -2.47 5.36 4.99
C TYR A 67 -2.66 5.39 6.50
N HIS A 68 -2.23 4.32 7.21
CA HIS A 68 -2.43 4.18 8.65
C HIS A 68 -1.11 4.23 9.44
N ASN A 69 0.04 4.01 8.77
CA ASN A 69 1.38 3.99 9.38
C ASN A 69 1.46 3.03 10.58
N ASN A 70 0.80 1.87 10.48
CA ASN A 70 0.58 0.93 11.58
C ASN A 70 1.34 -0.39 11.42
N ILE A 71 2.43 -0.39 10.68
CA ILE A 71 3.27 -1.57 10.49
C ILE A 71 4.26 -1.69 11.65
N THR A 72 4.18 -2.79 12.41
CA THR A 72 5.20 -3.15 13.40
C THR A 72 6.33 -3.91 12.71
N VAL A 73 7.56 -3.43 12.87
CA VAL A 73 8.73 -4.06 12.27
C VAL A 73 9.20 -5.23 13.14
N PRO A 74 9.22 -6.48 12.63
CA PRO A 74 9.61 -7.63 13.42
C PRO A 74 11.05 -7.51 13.98
N ARG A 75 11.22 -7.67 15.29
CA ARG A 75 12.46 -7.56 16.06
C ARG A 75 13.05 -6.14 16.11
N GLN A 76 12.23 -5.15 15.85
CA GLN A 76 12.61 -3.75 15.84
C GLN A 76 11.49 -2.90 16.48
N GLU A 77 10.94 -3.39 17.58
CA GLU A 77 9.80 -2.80 18.29
C GLU A 77 10.11 -1.39 18.82
N ILE A 78 11.40 -1.04 18.93
CA ILE A 78 11.84 0.29 19.35
C ILE A 78 11.38 1.41 18.39
N PHE A 79 11.11 1.08 17.12
CA PHE A 79 10.60 2.06 16.15
C PHE A 79 9.09 2.28 16.28
N GLY A 80 8.38 1.45 17.09
CA GLY A 80 6.93 1.49 17.17
C GLY A 80 6.24 1.14 15.85
N GLU A 81 5.11 1.80 15.62
CA GLU A 81 4.38 1.69 14.34
C GLU A 81 4.96 2.66 13.31
N VAL A 82 5.19 2.18 12.10
CA VAL A 82 5.81 2.92 11.00
C VAL A 82 5.01 2.73 9.69
N PRO A 83 5.22 3.58 8.67
CA PRO A 83 4.60 3.38 7.35
C PRO A 83 4.93 2.05 6.68
N GLY A 84 6.09 1.46 6.98
CA GLY A 84 6.50 0.20 6.41
C GLY A 84 7.98 -0.10 6.62
N TYR A 85 8.41 -1.22 6.05
CA TYR A 85 9.83 -1.59 6.06
C TYR A 85 10.19 -2.45 4.85
N PHE A 86 11.48 -2.45 4.52
CA PHE A 86 12.09 -3.34 3.55
C PHE A 86 12.85 -4.43 4.30
N GLY A 87 12.62 -5.69 3.94
CA GLY A 87 13.24 -6.87 4.51
C GLY A 87 13.88 -7.76 3.45
N ALA A 88 14.75 -8.66 3.89
CA ALA A 88 15.40 -9.64 3.02
C ALA A 88 15.39 -11.04 3.66
N LYS A 89 15.17 -12.09 2.85
CA LYS A 89 15.09 -13.47 3.33
C LYS A 89 16.39 -13.95 3.99
N ARG A 90 17.53 -13.44 3.50
CA ARG A 90 18.88 -13.86 3.92
C ARG A 90 19.58 -12.85 4.83
N ASP A 91 18.87 -11.79 5.23
CA ASP A 91 19.37 -10.74 6.12
C ASP A 91 18.34 -10.44 7.19
N THR A 92 18.74 -10.39 8.45
CA THR A 92 17.85 -10.06 9.57
C THR A 92 17.64 -8.56 9.72
N ARG A 93 18.54 -7.74 9.19
CA ARG A 93 18.46 -6.28 9.23
C ARG A 93 17.32 -5.77 8.39
N LYS A 94 16.83 -4.59 8.73
CA LYS A 94 15.71 -3.94 8.08
C LYS A 94 16.08 -2.53 7.62
N TRP A 95 15.39 -2.09 6.59
CA TRP A 95 15.33 -0.68 6.23
C TRP A 95 13.93 -0.19 6.54
N ILE A 96 13.84 0.78 7.44
CA ILE A 96 12.59 1.27 8.01
C ILE A 96 12.12 2.45 7.18
N VAL A 97 10.89 2.43 6.71
CA VAL A 97 10.23 3.61 6.16
C VAL A 97 9.79 4.47 7.33
N SER A 98 10.54 5.52 7.63
CA SER A 98 10.25 6.42 8.75
C SER A 98 9.21 7.48 8.40
N ASP A 99 9.06 7.80 7.11
CA ASP A 99 8.05 8.72 6.61
C ASP A 99 7.62 8.36 5.19
N ALA A 100 6.34 8.60 4.86
CA ALA A 100 5.79 8.37 3.54
C ALA A 100 4.77 9.45 3.17
N SER A 101 4.98 10.10 2.03
CA SER A 101 4.09 11.14 1.49
C SER A 101 3.51 10.69 0.15
N ILE A 102 2.19 10.42 0.12
CA ILE A 102 1.48 9.93 -1.07
C ILE A 102 1.09 11.09 -1.98
N LYS A 103 1.36 10.93 -3.28
CA LYS A 103 0.91 11.84 -4.33
C LYS A 103 0.41 11.03 -5.54
N GLY A 104 -0.89 10.78 -5.58
CA GLY A 104 -1.53 9.96 -6.62
C GLY A 104 -1.00 8.52 -6.62
N LYS A 105 -0.35 8.10 -7.71
CA LYS A 105 0.25 6.76 -7.86
C LYS A 105 1.71 6.68 -7.42
N LYS A 106 2.20 7.66 -6.69
CA LYS A 106 3.58 7.75 -6.19
C LYS A 106 3.57 8.04 -4.70
N ALA A 107 4.58 7.56 -3.99
CA ALA A 107 4.87 7.94 -2.62
C ALA A 107 6.36 8.29 -2.51
N ILE A 108 6.67 9.40 -1.86
CA ILE A 108 8.03 9.77 -1.49
C ILE A 108 8.28 9.26 -0.09
N LEU A 109 9.38 8.52 0.07
CA LEU A 109 9.74 7.81 1.27
C LEU A 109 11.03 8.37 1.85
N THR A 110 11.07 8.51 3.18
CA THR A 110 12.32 8.58 3.93
C THR A 110 12.58 7.20 4.52
N ILE A 111 13.74 6.63 4.24
CA ILE A 111 14.11 5.28 4.64
C ILE A 111 15.42 5.35 5.42
N ILE A 112 15.46 4.70 6.57
CA ILE A 112 16.65 4.58 7.43
C ILE A 112 16.99 3.10 7.62
N ASN A 113 18.27 2.78 7.82
CA ASN A 113 18.61 1.43 8.26
C ASN A 113 18.33 1.25 9.76
N ASP A 114 18.19 0.01 10.21
CA ASP A 114 17.91 -0.32 11.62
C ASP A 114 19.10 -0.08 12.57
N TYR A 115 20.23 0.36 12.05
CA TYR A 115 21.39 0.83 12.82
C TYR A 115 21.41 2.36 13.00
N GLY A 116 20.54 3.09 12.29
CA GLY A 116 20.46 4.56 12.36
C GLY A 116 21.66 5.31 11.76
N SER A 117 22.51 4.61 10.98
CA SER A 117 23.74 5.18 10.40
C SER A 117 23.63 5.56 8.92
N GLU A 118 22.61 5.09 8.25
CA GLU A 118 22.38 5.34 6.82
C GLU A 118 20.92 5.71 6.58
N ASP A 119 20.71 6.71 5.76
CA ASP A 119 19.39 7.19 5.31
C ASP A 119 19.37 7.41 3.80
N LEU A 120 18.19 7.38 3.24
CA LEU A 120 17.94 7.70 1.84
C LEU A 120 16.52 8.21 1.62
N LYS A 121 16.33 8.93 0.52
CA LYS A 121 15.01 9.20 -0.05
C LYS A 121 14.78 8.34 -1.27
N ALA A 122 13.56 7.85 -1.40
CA ALA A 122 13.12 7.02 -2.51
C ALA A 122 11.72 7.41 -2.98
N GLU A 123 11.40 7.10 -4.22
CA GLU A 123 10.04 7.12 -4.76
C GLU A 123 9.55 5.68 -4.92
N LEU A 124 8.39 5.36 -4.37
CA LEU A 124 7.65 4.15 -4.70
C LEU A 124 6.51 4.50 -5.64
N LYS A 125 6.55 3.98 -6.87
CA LYS A 125 5.56 4.23 -7.91
C LYS A 125 4.74 2.98 -8.19
N TYR A 126 3.40 3.09 -8.18
CA TYR A 126 2.50 2.08 -8.70
C TYR A 126 2.36 2.23 -10.22
N ASN A 127 2.67 1.17 -10.96
CA ASN A 127 2.69 1.14 -12.42
C ASN A 127 1.33 0.72 -13.00
N SER A 128 1.12 0.97 -14.30
CA SER A 128 -0.12 0.60 -15.01
C SER A 128 -0.34 -0.91 -15.16
N ASP A 129 0.74 -1.68 -15.09
CA ASP A 129 0.73 -3.16 -15.15
C ASP A 129 0.47 -3.83 -13.79
N GLY A 130 0.30 -3.03 -12.71
CA GLY A 130 0.07 -3.52 -11.36
C GLY A 130 1.34 -3.81 -10.56
N THR A 131 2.51 -3.55 -11.10
CA THR A 131 3.78 -3.62 -10.40
C THR A 131 4.10 -2.32 -9.65
N TYR A 132 5.15 -2.37 -8.82
CA TYR A 132 5.68 -1.20 -8.13
C TYR A 132 7.16 -1.04 -8.47
N THR A 133 7.59 0.18 -8.66
CA THR A 133 9.01 0.51 -8.83
C THR A 133 9.46 1.38 -7.66
N LEU A 134 10.44 0.89 -6.91
CA LEU A 134 11.16 1.67 -5.90
C LEU A 134 12.40 2.27 -6.56
N THR A 135 12.47 3.59 -6.62
CA THR A 135 13.61 4.33 -7.18
C THR A 135 14.29 5.12 -6.07
N ARG A 136 15.58 4.84 -5.81
CA ARG A 136 16.37 5.66 -4.90
C ARG A 136 16.64 7.03 -5.53
N LEU A 137 16.26 8.10 -4.86
CA LEU A 137 16.45 9.47 -5.31
C LEU A 137 17.79 10.04 -4.83
N GLU A 138 18.03 9.99 -3.51
CA GLU A 138 19.24 10.53 -2.88
C GLU A 138 19.64 9.72 -1.65
N GLY A 139 20.81 9.97 -1.10
CA GLY A 139 21.32 9.33 0.11
C GLY A 139 21.99 7.96 -0.12
N SER A 140 21.97 7.14 0.90
CA SER A 140 22.71 5.88 0.97
C SER A 140 22.20 4.82 -0.02
N THR A 141 23.07 3.94 -0.48
CA THR A 141 22.67 2.76 -1.27
C THR A 141 22.23 1.66 -0.32
N MET A 142 20.98 1.18 -0.46
CA MET A 142 20.51 0.01 0.29
C MET A 142 21.36 -1.21 0.01
N LYS A 143 21.67 -1.94 1.05
CA LYS A 143 22.50 -3.16 1.00
C LYS A 143 21.85 -4.25 1.84
N ILE A 144 22.01 -5.49 1.42
CA ILE A 144 21.66 -6.68 2.18
C ILE A 144 22.88 -7.58 2.32
N VAL A 145 22.90 -8.46 3.32
CA VAL A 145 23.95 -9.47 3.45
C VAL A 145 23.48 -10.79 2.89
N VAL A 146 24.27 -11.34 2.00
CA VAL A 146 24.06 -12.65 1.40
C VAL A 146 25.37 -13.44 1.50
N ASN A 147 25.35 -14.58 2.22
CA ASN A 147 26.53 -15.41 2.41
C ASN A 147 27.75 -14.62 2.95
N ASN A 148 27.52 -13.80 3.97
CA ASN A 148 28.50 -12.91 4.60
C ASN A 148 29.11 -11.84 3.67
N LYS A 149 28.47 -11.56 2.54
CA LYS A 149 28.89 -10.50 1.61
C LYS A 149 27.80 -9.44 1.47
N TRP A 150 28.24 -8.19 1.36
CA TRP A 150 27.32 -7.09 1.05
C TRP A 150 26.90 -7.12 -0.42
N VAL A 151 25.61 -7.18 -0.66
CA VAL A 151 24.99 -7.06 -1.97
C VAL A 151 24.24 -5.73 -2.02
N LYS A 152 24.59 -4.89 -2.96
CA LYS A 152 23.92 -3.61 -3.20
C LYS A 152 22.59 -3.85 -3.90
N ILE A 153 21.55 -3.22 -3.40
CA ILE A 153 20.25 -3.15 -4.09
C ILE A 153 20.39 -2.11 -5.22
N PRO A 154 19.90 -2.41 -6.42
CA PRO A 154 19.95 -1.46 -7.55
C PRO A 154 19.20 -0.17 -7.23
N LYS A 155 19.47 0.88 -8.01
CA LYS A 155 18.80 2.18 -7.86
C LYS A 155 17.29 2.06 -8.08
N ASP A 156 16.90 1.26 -9.07
CA ASP A 156 15.51 0.97 -9.43
C ASP A 156 15.25 -0.50 -9.18
N LEU A 157 14.24 -0.81 -8.38
CA LEU A 157 13.85 -2.17 -8.05
C LEU A 157 12.35 -2.36 -8.25
N THR A 158 11.98 -3.36 -9.04
CA THR A 158 10.57 -3.67 -9.32
C THR A 158 10.05 -4.72 -8.35
N PHE A 159 8.85 -4.48 -7.83
CA PHE A 159 8.11 -5.38 -6.96
C PHE A 159 6.76 -5.75 -7.58
N TYR A 160 6.21 -6.86 -7.15
CA TYR A 160 4.82 -7.23 -7.38
C TYR A 160 4.11 -7.48 -6.05
N CYS A 161 2.79 -7.28 -6.03
CA CYS A 161 1.96 -7.55 -4.87
C CYS A 161 1.73 -9.06 -4.75
N LYS A 162 1.89 -9.60 -3.54
CA LYS A 162 1.66 -11.02 -3.25
C LYS A 162 0.45 -11.19 -2.34
#